data_d520a29be59bec16ed0e529033d363c5
#
_entry.id   d520a29be59bec16ed0e529033d363c5
#
_cell.length_a   1.000
_cell.length_b   1.000
_cell.length_c   1.000
_cell.angle_alpha   90.00
_cell.angle_beta   90.00
_cell.angle_gamma   90.00
#
_symmetry.space_group_name_H-M   'P 1'
#
loop_
_entity.id
_entity.type
_entity.pdbx_description
1 polymer ?
#
loop_
_entity_poly.entity_id
_entity_poly.type
_entity_poly.pdbx_seq_one_letter_code
_entity_poly.pdbx_strand_id
1 'polypeptide(L)'
;MERITLDFAIKAALDAAALMPEGYIYTNPDGEVAVELSLIGGGISCSYFDDKDGSPSCLVGHILHAAGITAQHIPAGHSGSGSHTLIEELEECEGLMVDTDASSFMSTIQNLQDSGVPWDDAIREGVSAYL
;
A
#
# COMPACT_ATOMS: atom_id res chain seq x y z
N MET A 1 2.03 -4.77 17.70
CA MET A 1 2.23 -4.66 16.24
C MET A 1 3.40 -5.50 15.81
N GLU A 2 3.27 -6.14 14.68
CA GLU A 2 4.35 -6.91 14.08
C GLU A 2 5.42 -6.00 13.48
N ARG A 3 6.68 -6.42 13.55
CA ARG A 3 7.74 -5.76 12.79
C ARG A 3 7.57 -6.10 11.31
N ILE A 4 7.64 -5.11 10.44
CA ILE A 4 7.52 -5.32 9.02
C ILE A 4 8.91 -5.54 8.43
N THR A 5 9.23 -6.81 8.16
CA THR A 5 10.42 -7.20 7.42
C THR A 5 10.07 -7.25 5.93
N LEU A 6 11.10 -7.35 5.07
CA LEU A 6 10.86 -7.49 3.64
C LEU A 6 10.02 -8.74 3.34
N ASP A 7 10.35 -9.88 3.97
CA ASP A 7 9.57 -11.12 3.79
C ASP A 7 8.13 -10.96 4.23
N PHE A 8 7.90 -10.29 5.36
CA PHE A 8 6.55 -10.00 5.85
C PHE A 8 5.77 -9.15 4.84
N ALA A 9 6.40 -8.08 4.33
CA ALA A 9 5.76 -7.17 3.39
C ALA A 9 5.40 -7.88 2.07
N ILE A 10 6.31 -8.70 1.55
CA ILE A 10 6.07 -9.47 0.32
C ILE A 10 4.90 -10.43 0.53
N LYS A 11 4.91 -11.20 1.62
CA LYS A 11 3.84 -12.16 1.90
C LYS A 11 2.49 -11.45 2.04
N ALA A 12 2.45 -10.36 2.80
CA ALA A 12 1.21 -9.62 3.00
C ALA A 12 0.67 -9.03 1.68
N ALA A 13 1.56 -8.54 0.82
CA ALA A 13 1.18 -8.03 -0.50
C ALA A 13 0.62 -9.15 -1.38
N LEU A 14 1.27 -10.32 -1.39
CA LEU A 14 0.79 -11.47 -2.16
C LEU A 14 -0.56 -11.95 -1.65
N ASP A 15 -0.76 -11.99 -0.34
CA ASP A 15 -2.04 -12.37 0.26
C ASP A 15 -3.14 -11.38 -0.14
N ALA A 16 -2.83 -10.09 -0.16
CA ALA A 16 -3.78 -9.07 -0.60
C ALA A 16 -4.16 -9.23 -2.08
N ALA A 17 -3.17 -9.47 -2.94
CA ALA A 17 -3.43 -9.69 -4.37
C ALA A 17 -4.28 -10.94 -4.60
N ALA A 18 -4.11 -11.98 -3.77
CA ALA A 18 -4.88 -13.21 -3.86
C ALA A 18 -6.38 -13.02 -3.55
N LEU A 19 -6.74 -11.94 -2.85
CA LEU A 19 -8.14 -11.60 -2.56
C LEU A 19 -8.84 -10.97 -3.76
N MET A 20 -8.08 -10.54 -4.76
CA MET A 20 -8.59 -9.83 -5.93
C MET A 20 -8.51 -10.69 -7.18
N PRO A 21 -9.30 -10.38 -8.23
CA PRO A 21 -9.18 -11.06 -9.51
C PRO A 21 -7.78 -10.89 -10.10
N GLU A 22 -7.34 -11.86 -10.90
CA GLU A 22 -6.09 -11.77 -11.62
C GLU A 22 -6.06 -10.49 -12.47
N GLY A 23 -4.93 -9.77 -12.43
CA GLY A 23 -4.78 -8.52 -13.17
C GLY A 23 -5.51 -7.32 -12.56
N TYR A 24 -5.89 -7.42 -11.28
CA TYR A 24 -6.61 -6.33 -10.61
C TYR A 24 -5.82 -5.03 -10.64
N ILE A 25 -6.48 -3.96 -11.10
CA ILE A 25 -5.98 -2.59 -11.10
C ILE A 25 -6.68 -1.83 -9.99
N TYR A 26 -5.91 -1.13 -9.17
CA TYR A 26 -6.43 -0.45 -7.99
C TYR A 26 -7.55 0.53 -8.33
N THR A 27 -8.65 0.43 -7.59
CA THR A 27 -9.74 1.39 -7.60
C THR A 27 -9.89 1.91 -6.17
N ASN A 28 -9.79 3.22 -5.97
CA ASN A 28 -9.90 3.79 -4.62
C ASN A 28 -11.37 3.78 -4.14
N PRO A 29 -11.63 4.07 -2.84
CA PRO A 29 -13.00 4.05 -2.31
C PRO A 29 -13.95 5.04 -2.99
N ASP A 30 -13.44 6.05 -3.67
CA ASP A 30 -14.24 7.02 -4.43
C ASP A 30 -14.61 6.51 -5.83
N GLY A 31 -14.14 5.32 -6.20
CA GLY A 31 -14.43 4.70 -7.49
C GLY A 31 -13.49 5.12 -8.62
N GLU A 32 -12.41 5.84 -8.30
CA GLU A 32 -11.43 6.25 -9.30
C GLU A 32 -10.48 5.10 -9.63
N VAL A 33 -10.31 4.81 -10.90
CA VAL A 33 -9.45 3.74 -11.39
C VAL A 33 -8.09 4.31 -11.78
N ALA A 34 -7.01 3.73 -11.26
CA ALA A 34 -5.65 4.24 -11.44
C ALA A 34 -5.27 4.43 -12.91
N VAL A 35 -5.58 3.43 -13.76
CA VAL A 35 -5.24 3.50 -15.18
C VAL A 35 -5.91 4.66 -15.89
N GLU A 36 -7.17 4.97 -15.54
CA GLU A 36 -7.91 6.06 -16.16
C GLU A 36 -7.28 7.42 -15.85
N LEU A 37 -6.90 7.62 -14.60
CA LEU A 37 -6.28 8.87 -14.18
C LEU A 37 -4.86 9.02 -14.71
N SER A 38 -4.12 7.91 -14.86
CA SER A 38 -2.79 7.94 -15.46
C SER A 38 -2.82 8.41 -16.91
N LEU A 39 -3.87 8.05 -17.67
CA LEU A 39 -4.02 8.45 -19.07
C LEU A 39 -4.22 9.95 -19.25
N ILE A 40 -4.73 10.64 -18.24
CA ILE A 40 -4.94 12.09 -18.29
C ILE A 40 -3.83 12.87 -17.58
N GLY A 41 -2.72 12.20 -17.27
CA GLY A 41 -1.53 12.85 -16.73
C GLY A 41 -1.45 12.97 -15.22
N GLY A 42 -2.33 12.29 -14.49
CA GLY A 42 -2.30 12.26 -13.03
C GLY A 42 -2.44 10.86 -12.50
N GLY A 43 -1.75 10.53 -11.40
CA GLY A 43 -2.02 9.33 -10.64
C GLY A 43 -3.20 9.55 -9.70
N ILE A 44 -3.73 8.49 -9.09
CA ILE A 44 -4.77 8.62 -8.08
C ILE A 44 -4.12 8.73 -6.69
N SER A 45 -4.82 9.39 -5.77
CA SER A 45 -4.44 9.37 -4.37
C SER A 45 -4.80 8.00 -3.79
N CYS A 46 -3.82 7.39 -3.14
CA CYS A 46 -4.07 6.14 -2.44
C CYS A 46 -4.82 6.41 -1.14
N SER A 47 -5.89 5.66 -0.90
CA SER A 47 -6.51 5.60 0.41
C SER A 47 -6.04 4.30 1.07
N TYR A 48 -5.32 4.40 2.18
CA TYR A 48 -4.79 3.21 2.86
C TYR A 48 -5.90 2.36 3.45
N PHE A 49 -6.93 3.01 3.95
CA PHE A 49 -8.10 2.34 4.51
C PHE A 49 -9.37 3.00 3.98
N ASP A 50 -10.42 2.20 3.85
CA ASP A 50 -11.74 2.70 3.43
C ASP A 50 -12.38 3.45 4.61
N ASP A 51 -12.78 4.70 4.39
CA ASP A 51 -13.40 5.54 5.42
C ASP A 51 -14.76 4.99 5.90
N LYS A 52 -15.40 4.17 5.09
CA LYS A 52 -16.75 3.68 5.38
C LYS A 52 -16.76 2.54 6.38
N ASP A 53 -15.80 1.61 6.28
CA ASP A 53 -15.77 0.41 7.12
C ASP A 53 -14.43 0.14 7.78
N GLY A 54 -13.40 0.96 7.48
CA GLY A 54 -12.07 0.82 8.06
C GLY A 54 -11.25 -0.33 7.50
N SER A 55 -11.72 -0.99 6.42
CA SER A 55 -10.96 -2.07 5.81
C SER A 55 -9.77 -1.54 5.02
N PRO A 56 -8.68 -2.34 4.88
CA PRO A 56 -7.56 -1.91 4.05
C PRO A 56 -7.97 -1.80 2.58
N SER A 57 -7.49 -0.77 1.90
CA SER A 57 -7.91 -0.46 0.54
C SER A 57 -6.81 -0.68 -0.49
N CYS A 58 -5.60 -0.16 -0.28
CA CYS A 58 -4.49 -0.30 -1.22
C CYS A 58 -3.46 -1.32 -0.73
N LEU A 59 -2.47 -1.63 -1.58
CA LEU A 59 -1.43 -2.63 -1.22
C LEU A 59 -0.74 -2.31 0.10
N VAL A 60 -0.28 -1.07 0.28
CA VAL A 60 0.38 -0.68 1.54
C VAL A 60 -0.59 -0.74 2.71
N GLY A 61 -1.85 -0.35 2.51
CA GLY A 61 -2.88 -0.49 3.53
C GLY A 61 -3.05 -1.93 3.99
N HIS A 62 -3.05 -2.89 3.07
CA HIS A 62 -3.12 -4.31 3.40
C HIS A 62 -1.90 -4.78 4.20
N ILE A 63 -0.70 -4.32 3.83
CA ILE A 63 0.53 -4.69 4.54
C ILE A 63 0.48 -4.14 5.98
N LEU A 64 0.12 -2.87 6.14
CA LEU A 64 -0.01 -2.25 7.45
C LEU A 64 -1.07 -2.94 8.31
N HIS A 65 -2.20 -3.28 7.71
CA HIS A 65 -3.26 -3.99 8.42
C HIS A 65 -2.80 -5.37 8.92
N ALA A 66 -2.04 -6.08 8.10
CA ALA A 66 -1.47 -7.36 8.49
C ALA A 66 -0.51 -7.23 9.68
N ALA A 67 0.13 -6.09 9.83
CA ALA A 67 1.04 -5.81 10.95
C ALA A 67 0.31 -5.30 12.21
N GLY A 68 -1.01 -5.10 12.14
CA GLY A 68 -1.80 -4.65 13.27
C GLY A 68 -2.20 -3.18 13.24
N ILE A 69 -1.87 -2.46 12.17
CA ILE A 69 -2.29 -1.07 12.00
C ILE A 69 -3.74 -1.05 11.51
N THR A 70 -4.54 -0.17 12.09
CA THR A 70 -5.94 0.05 11.68
C THR A 70 -6.13 1.49 11.23
N ALA A 71 -7.31 1.78 10.66
CA ALA A 71 -7.65 3.13 10.24
C ALA A 71 -7.50 4.16 11.35
N GLN A 72 -7.71 3.76 12.60
CA GLN A 72 -7.58 4.65 13.75
C GLN A 72 -6.16 5.11 14.01
N HIS A 73 -5.16 4.36 13.55
CA HIS A 73 -3.75 4.71 13.71
C HIS A 73 -3.27 5.70 12.65
N ILE A 74 -4.04 5.91 11.58
CA ILE A 74 -3.63 6.81 10.50
C ILE A 74 -3.88 8.25 10.93
N PRO A 75 -2.84 9.10 11.01
CA PRO A 75 -3.03 10.51 11.39
C PRO A 75 -3.90 11.25 10.39
N ALA A 76 -4.66 12.22 10.89
CA ALA A 76 -5.48 13.08 10.05
C ALA A 76 -4.61 13.78 8.99
N GLY A 77 -5.05 13.77 7.74
CA GLY A 77 -4.31 14.37 6.63
C GLY A 77 -3.29 13.47 5.95
N HIS A 78 -3.08 12.25 6.46
CA HIS A 78 -2.12 11.31 5.87
C HIS A 78 -2.72 10.23 5.00
N SER A 79 -4.03 10.19 4.84
CA SER A 79 -4.68 9.14 4.06
C SER A 79 -4.28 9.13 2.58
N GLY A 80 -3.85 10.27 2.04
CA GLY A 80 -3.38 10.39 0.66
C GLY A 80 -1.88 10.65 0.54
N SER A 81 -1.12 10.57 1.65
CA SER A 81 0.32 10.81 1.65
C SER A 81 1.07 9.62 1.05
N GLY A 82 2.30 9.84 0.59
CA GLY A 82 3.19 8.77 0.17
C GLY A 82 3.46 7.81 1.33
N SER A 83 3.71 6.53 1.00
CA SER A 83 3.90 5.49 2.02
C SER A 83 5.08 5.79 2.93
N HIS A 84 6.15 6.38 2.40
CA HIS A 84 7.34 6.72 3.19
C HIS A 84 7.01 7.70 4.31
N THR A 85 6.24 8.75 4.01
CA THR A 85 5.82 9.75 5.01
C THR A 85 4.92 9.11 6.07
N LEU A 86 3.97 8.29 5.65
CA LEU A 86 3.07 7.60 6.57
C LEU A 86 3.83 6.65 7.48
N ILE A 87 4.76 5.88 6.94
CA ILE A 87 5.56 4.93 7.72
C ILE A 87 6.38 5.66 8.77
N GLU A 88 7.04 6.77 8.43
CA GLU A 88 7.79 7.57 9.41
C GLU A 88 6.91 8.03 10.56
N GLU A 89 5.72 8.52 10.25
CA GLU A 89 4.78 8.98 11.27
C GLU A 89 4.32 7.84 12.17
N LEU A 90 4.03 6.68 11.61
CA LEU A 90 3.63 5.51 12.40
C LEU A 90 4.77 4.98 13.26
N GLU A 91 6.01 5.07 12.79
CA GLU A 91 7.17 4.70 13.60
C GLU A 91 7.32 5.61 14.82
N GLU A 92 7.10 6.91 14.65
CA GLU A 92 7.20 7.88 15.75
C GLU A 92 6.02 7.80 16.72
N CYS A 93 4.79 7.71 16.20
CA CYS A 93 3.59 7.84 17.01
C CYS A 93 3.11 6.51 17.59
N GLU A 94 3.31 5.40 16.87
CA GLU A 94 2.75 4.10 17.24
C GLU A 94 3.82 3.06 17.56
N GLY A 95 5.09 3.40 17.41
CA GLY A 95 6.18 2.47 17.66
C GLY A 95 6.30 1.36 16.61
N LEU A 96 5.74 1.56 15.43
CA LEU A 96 5.86 0.60 14.33
C LEU A 96 7.33 0.46 13.94
N MET A 97 7.75 -0.78 13.68
CA MET A 97 9.12 -1.06 13.21
C MET A 97 9.07 -1.61 11.80
N VAL A 98 9.70 -0.88 10.86
CA VAL A 98 9.74 -1.25 9.44
C VAL A 98 11.20 -1.27 8.98
N ASP A 99 11.63 -2.41 8.44
CA ASP A 99 12.98 -2.53 7.90
C ASP A 99 13.13 -1.63 6.67
N THR A 100 14.33 -1.11 6.44
CA THR A 100 14.60 -0.19 5.33
C THR A 100 14.24 -0.79 3.98
N ASP A 101 14.60 -2.04 3.73
CA ASP A 101 14.26 -2.73 2.49
C ASP A 101 12.74 -2.94 2.34
N ALA A 102 12.05 -3.24 3.43
CA ALA A 102 10.60 -3.34 3.42
C ALA A 102 9.95 -2.00 3.07
N SER A 103 10.43 -0.90 3.64
CA SER A 103 9.93 0.44 3.34
C SER A 103 10.13 0.78 1.85
N SER A 104 11.29 0.48 1.30
CA SER A 104 11.57 0.70 -0.12
C SER A 104 10.68 -0.14 -1.02
N PHE A 105 10.46 -1.41 -0.66
CA PHE A 105 9.56 -2.30 -1.38
C PHE A 105 8.13 -1.74 -1.37
N MET A 106 7.64 -1.34 -0.21
CA MET A 106 6.29 -0.78 -0.06
C MET A 106 6.09 0.48 -0.91
N SER A 107 7.09 1.37 -0.90
CA SER A 107 7.04 2.59 -1.71
C SER A 107 7.02 2.27 -3.20
N THR A 108 7.81 1.30 -3.63
CA THR A 108 7.87 0.88 -5.04
C THR A 108 6.54 0.33 -5.51
N ILE A 109 5.95 -0.62 -4.78
CA ILE A 109 4.67 -1.21 -5.19
C ILE A 109 3.53 -0.20 -5.13
N GLN A 110 3.59 0.74 -4.20
CA GLN A 110 2.59 1.79 -4.09
C GLN A 110 2.62 2.72 -5.32
N ASN A 111 3.82 3.13 -5.73
CA ASN A 111 3.96 3.97 -6.91
C ASN A 111 3.49 3.27 -8.18
N LEU A 112 3.80 1.99 -8.34
CA LEU A 112 3.35 1.21 -9.48
C LEU A 112 1.83 1.05 -9.48
N GLN A 113 1.24 0.73 -8.32
CA GLN A 113 -0.20 0.65 -8.17
C GLN A 113 -0.89 1.95 -8.57
N ASP A 114 -0.40 3.07 -8.07
CA ASP A 114 -1.00 4.39 -8.33
C ASP A 114 -0.87 4.81 -9.79
N SER A 115 0.07 4.21 -10.52
CA SER A 115 0.28 4.44 -11.95
C SER A 115 -0.55 3.51 -12.84
N GLY A 116 -1.37 2.64 -12.25
CA GLY A 116 -2.24 1.74 -13.00
C GLY A 116 -1.65 0.37 -13.30
N VAL A 117 -0.54 0.02 -12.68
CA VAL A 117 0.05 -1.33 -12.83
C VAL A 117 -0.79 -2.33 -12.02
N PRO A 118 -1.19 -3.46 -12.62
CA PRO A 118 -1.91 -4.48 -11.85
C PRO A 118 -1.13 -4.94 -10.63
N TRP A 119 -1.82 -5.29 -9.56
CA TRP A 119 -1.20 -5.67 -8.30
C TRP A 119 -0.19 -6.80 -8.44
N ASP A 120 -0.52 -7.84 -9.21
CA ASP A 120 0.38 -8.97 -9.44
C ASP A 120 1.71 -8.51 -10.05
N ASP A 121 1.64 -7.63 -11.03
CA ASP A 121 2.82 -7.10 -11.73
C ASP A 121 3.60 -6.13 -10.85
N ALA A 122 2.90 -5.29 -10.08
CA ALA A 122 3.54 -4.35 -9.16
C ALA A 122 4.38 -5.10 -8.12
N ILE A 123 3.84 -6.16 -7.54
CA ILE A 123 4.54 -6.98 -6.55
C ILE A 123 5.74 -7.67 -7.20
N ARG A 124 5.56 -8.24 -8.39
CA ARG A 124 6.65 -8.92 -9.10
C ARG A 124 7.81 -7.97 -9.39
N GLU A 125 7.52 -6.76 -9.87
CA GLU A 125 8.53 -5.74 -10.13
C GLU A 125 9.22 -5.29 -8.84
N GLY A 126 8.45 -5.09 -7.77
CA GLY A 126 9.01 -4.74 -6.47
C GLY A 126 9.96 -5.80 -5.93
N VAL A 127 9.57 -7.08 -6.05
CA VAL A 127 10.40 -8.20 -5.59
C VAL A 127 11.67 -8.32 -6.43
N SER A 128 11.60 -8.10 -7.73
CA SER A 128 12.76 -8.27 -8.63
C SER A 128 13.93 -7.35 -8.27
N ALA A 129 13.67 -6.24 -7.59
CA ALA A 129 14.72 -5.33 -7.13
C ALA A 129 15.61 -5.96 -6.04
N TYR A 130 15.19 -7.06 -5.41
CA TYR A 130 15.89 -7.72 -4.30
C TYR A 130 16.36 -9.14 -4.62
N LEU A 131 16.20 -9.57 -5.87
CA LEU A 131 16.58 -10.93 -6.29
C LEU A 131 17.92 -10.95 -7.09
#